data_95a1558fd46456c6cad1ed163b7d83a9
#
_entry.id   95a1558fd46456c6cad1ed163b7d83a9
#
_cell.length_a   1.000
_cell.length_b   1.000
_cell.length_c   1.000
_cell.angle_alpha   90.00
_cell.angle_beta   90.00
_cell.angle_gamma   90.00
#
_symmetry.space_group_name_H-M   'P 1'
#
loop_
_entity.id
_entity.type
_entity.pdbx_description
1 polymer ?
#
loop_
_entity_poly.entity_id
_entity_poly.type
_entity_poly.pdbx_seq_one_letter_code
_entity_poly.pdbx_strand_id
1 'polypeptide(L)'
;MKYKDWLDVWFANYIEPSSKTKTCERYSEIIEKHLKVKLGEYELEELSPIVIQKYITELMQSGNLTTGKGLAANSVNGIITVIQNSLKLAYTLGELKEYTTDKIRRPKTKEKEVSCFSLAEQKKIEQAALSSKKRKFIGIVICLYSGLRIGELLALTWADIDFTKGTLAVNKTCHDGRDENGNLCRIIDLPKTTSSKRMIPLPKQLLPVLKEYKRKSISEYVVESEKGEPPTVRSYQRTFELLQKRLHIERKGFHSLRPTL
;
A
#
# COMPACT_ATOMS: atom_id res chain seq x y z
N MET A 1 -25.06 -21.18 -12.51
CA MET A 1 -24.93 -19.76 -12.04
C MET A 1 -23.82 -19.08 -12.81
N LYS A 2 -24.07 -17.90 -13.39
CA LYS A 2 -23.01 -17.14 -14.07
C LYS A 2 -21.96 -16.61 -13.09
N TYR A 3 -20.72 -16.54 -13.54
CA TYR A 3 -19.61 -16.11 -12.68
C TYR A 3 -19.76 -14.69 -12.18
N LYS A 4 -20.32 -13.77 -12.98
CA LYS A 4 -20.60 -12.39 -12.55
C LYS A 4 -21.57 -12.34 -11.35
N ASP A 5 -22.64 -13.16 -11.39
CA ASP A 5 -23.65 -13.20 -10.32
C ASP A 5 -23.04 -13.77 -9.04
N TRP A 6 -22.22 -14.82 -9.19
CA TRP A 6 -21.45 -15.39 -8.08
C TRP A 6 -20.47 -14.37 -7.47
N LEU A 7 -19.74 -13.60 -8.30
CA LEU A 7 -18.81 -12.58 -7.82
C LEU A 7 -19.50 -11.50 -6.98
N ASP A 8 -20.73 -11.10 -7.34
CA ASP A 8 -21.51 -10.15 -6.56
C ASP A 8 -21.90 -10.73 -5.20
N VAL A 9 -22.44 -11.97 -5.18
CA VAL A 9 -22.78 -12.67 -3.94
C VAL A 9 -21.55 -12.85 -3.06
N TRP A 10 -20.43 -13.30 -3.66
CA TRP A 10 -19.18 -13.55 -2.95
C TRP A 10 -18.60 -12.25 -2.36
N PHE A 11 -18.61 -11.17 -3.12
CA PHE A 11 -18.06 -9.89 -2.65
C PHE A 11 -18.89 -9.33 -1.50
N ALA A 12 -20.21 -9.23 -1.68
CA ALA A 12 -21.12 -8.62 -0.70
C ALA A 12 -21.17 -9.39 0.62
N ASN A 13 -21.19 -10.74 0.56
CA ASN A 13 -21.42 -11.53 1.77
C ASN A 13 -20.13 -12.01 2.46
N TYR A 14 -19.00 -12.11 1.74
CA TYR A 14 -17.79 -12.72 2.29
C TYR A 14 -16.57 -11.78 2.31
N ILE A 15 -16.46 -10.85 1.36
CA ILE A 15 -15.31 -9.96 1.29
C ILE A 15 -15.57 -8.67 2.02
N GLU A 16 -16.65 -8.00 1.73
CA GLU A 16 -16.97 -6.68 2.29
C GLU A 16 -17.08 -6.72 3.82
N PRO A 17 -17.78 -7.69 4.47
CA PRO A 17 -17.88 -7.74 5.92
C PRO A 17 -16.59 -8.12 6.65
N SER A 18 -15.69 -8.86 5.96
CA SER A 18 -14.50 -9.47 6.61
C SER A 18 -13.17 -8.79 6.27
N SER A 19 -13.16 -7.89 5.28
CA SER A 19 -11.95 -7.32 4.73
C SER A 19 -11.83 -5.83 5.05
N LYS A 20 -10.59 -5.33 5.08
CA LYS A 20 -10.35 -3.89 5.21
C LYS A 20 -10.72 -3.15 3.92
N THR A 21 -11.18 -1.90 4.06
CA THR A 21 -11.61 -1.01 2.97
C THR A 21 -10.72 -1.08 1.73
N LYS A 22 -9.40 -1.02 1.91
CA LYS A 22 -8.44 -1.08 0.79
C LYS A 22 -8.39 -2.44 0.07
N THR A 23 -8.70 -3.52 0.76
CA THR A 23 -8.83 -4.85 0.15
C THR A 23 -10.12 -4.94 -0.64
N CYS A 24 -11.20 -4.42 -0.08
CA CYS A 24 -12.51 -4.33 -0.76
C CYS A 24 -12.41 -3.49 -2.03
N GLU A 25 -11.84 -2.28 -1.96
CA GLU A 25 -11.60 -1.41 -3.13
C GLU A 25 -10.82 -2.15 -4.24
N ARG A 26 -9.72 -2.81 -3.87
CA ARG A 26 -8.92 -3.55 -4.83
C ARG A 26 -9.67 -4.74 -5.44
N TYR A 27 -10.42 -5.49 -4.64
CA TYR A 27 -11.17 -6.63 -5.13
C TYR A 27 -12.32 -6.18 -6.03
N SER A 28 -13.07 -5.15 -5.62
CA SER A 28 -14.11 -4.53 -6.44
C SER A 28 -13.55 -4.06 -7.78
N GLU A 29 -12.40 -3.37 -7.78
CA GLU A 29 -11.76 -2.93 -9.02
C GLU A 29 -11.38 -4.11 -9.95
N ILE A 30 -10.84 -5.18 -9.40
CA ILE A 30 -10.49 -6.39 -10.17
C ILE A 30 -11.76 -7.06 -10.71
N ILE A 31 -12.79 -7.19 -9.89
CA ILE A 31 -14.06 -7.80 -10.27
C ILE A 31 -14.70 -7.03 -11.42
N GLU A 32 -14.91 -5.73 -11.24
CA GLU A 32 -15.63 -4.90 -12.19
C GLU A 32 -14.86 -4.69 -13.51
N LYS A 33 -13.56 -4.39 -13.42
CA LYS A 33 -12.79 -4.01 -14.59
C LYS A 33 -12.19 -5.20 -15.37
N HIS A 34 -11.99 -6.33 -14.71
CA HIS A 34 -11.31 -7.47 -15.31
C HIS A 34 -12.17 -8.74 -15.38
N LEU A 35 -12.75 -9.17 -14.24
CA LEU A 35 -13.40 -10.49 -14.21
C LEU A 35 -14.77 -10.50 -14.85
N LYS A 36 -15.65 -9.55 -14.48
CA LYS A 36 -17.00 -9.48 -15.04
C LYS A 36 -16.98 -9.24 -16.54
N VAL A 37 -16.06 -8.38 -17.02
CA VAL A 37 -15.96 -8.04 -18.44
C VAL A 37 -15.55 -9.22 -19.32
N LYS A 38 -14.69 -10.09 -18.82
CA LYS A 38 -14.08 -11.17 -19.63
C LYS A 38 -14.58 -12.56 -19.28
N LEU A 39 -14.84 -12.83 -18.02
CA LEU A 39 -15.24 -14.15 -17.52
C LEU A 39 -16.66 -14.16 -16.97
N GLY A 40 -17.30 -13.01 -16.80
CA GLY A 40 -18.58 -12.88 -16.11
C GLY A 40 -19.75 -13.67 -16.75
N GLU A 41 -19.76 -13.85 -18.07
CA GLU A 41 -20.82 -14.55 -18.78
C GLU A 41 -20.68 -16.07 -18.79
N TYR A 42 -19.52 -16.59 -18.36
CA TYR A 42 -19.32 -18.04 -18.22
C TYR A 42 -20.13 -18.58 -17.04
N GLU A 43 -20.69 -19.78 -17.20
CA GLU A 43 -21.18 -20.55 -16.05
C GLU A 43 -19.98 -21.00 -15.18
N LEU A 44 -20.18 -21.16 -13.87
CA LEU A 44 -19.11 -21.55 -12.95
C LEU A 44 -18.39 -22.83 -13.40
N GLU A 45 -19.14 -23.80 -13.91
CA GLU A 45 -18.61 -25.10 -14.37
C GLU A 45 -17.81 -24.99 -15.67
N GLU A 46 -17.97 -23.91 -16.43
CA GLU A 46 -17.23 -23.66 -17.68
C GLU A 46 -15.85 -23.02 -17.42
N LEU A 47 -15.62 -22.49 -16.21
CA LEU A 47 -14.35 -21.87 -15.84
C LEU A 47 -13.24 -22.90 -15.60
N SER A 48 -12.96 -23.68 -16.65
CA SER A 48 -11.90 -24.69 -16.62
C SER A 48 -10.52 -24.05 -16.50
N PRO A 49 -9.48 -24.81 -16.06
CA PRO A 49 -8.09 -24.31 -16.02
C PRO A 49 -7.60 -23.77 -17.36
N ILE A 50 -8.08 -24.35 -18.47
CA ILE A 50 -7.72 -23.91 -19.83
C ILE A 50 -8.31 -22.53 -20.13
N VAL A 51 -9.57 -22.30 -19.80
CA VAL A 51 -10.24 -21.00 -20.00
C VAL A 51 -9.52 -19.92 -19.20
N ILE A 52 -9.24 -20.18 -17.92
CA ILE A 52 -8.56 -19.23 -17.05
C ILE A 52 -7.11 -19.01 -17.52
N GLN A 53 -6.41 -20.06 -17.97
CA GLN A 53 -5.04 -19.92 -18.47
C GLN A 53 -4.95 -19.08 -19.76
N LYS A 54 -5.92 -19.19 -20.67
CA LYS A 54 -6.04 -18.33 -21.85
C LYS A 54 -6.25 -16.86 -21.42
N TYR A 55 -7.12 -16.63 -20.45
CA TYR A 55 -7.34 -15.29 -19.92
C TYR A 55 -6.08 -14.69 -19.25
N ILE A 56 -5.32 -15.48 -18.50
CA ILE A 56 -4.03 -15.08 -17.93
C ILE A 56 -3.06 -14.63 -19.04
N THR A 57 -3.01 -15.37 -20.15
CA THR A 57 -2.16 -15.00 -21.29
C THR A 57 -2.61 -13.68 -21.91
N GLU A 58 -3.91 -13.47 -22.10
CA GLU A 58 -4.47 -12.21 -22.57
C GLU A 58 -4.10 -11.03 -21.64
N LEU A 59 -4.23 -11.20 -20.33
CA LEU A 59 -3.81 -10.20 -19.36
C LEU A 59 -2.34 -9.80 -19.48
N MET A 60 -1.47 -10.78 -19.73
CA MET A 60 -0.03 -10.55 -19.92
C MET A 60 0.28 -9.85 -21.25
N GLN A 61 -0.57 -9.93 -22.25
CA GLN A 61 -0.37 -9.32 -23.58
C GLN A 61 -1.00 -7.93 -23.68
N SER A 62 -2.23 -7.75 -23.19
CA SER A 62 -3.05 -6.56 -23.42
C SER A 62 -3.93 -6.14 -22.23
N GLY A 63 -3.70 -6.69 -21.03
CA GLY A 63 -4.58 -6.50 -19.88
C GLY A 63 -4.54 -5.11 -19.22
N ASN A 64 -3.65 -4.21 -19.64
CA ASN A 64 -3.60 -2.85 -19.09
C ASN A 64 -4.65 -1.97 -19.79
N LEU A 65 -5.74 -1.69 -19.11
CA LEU A 65 -6.90 -0.95 -19.64
C LEU A 65 -6.58 0.52 -20.02
N THR A 66 -5.50 1.08 -19.51
CA THR A 66 -5.09 2.47 -19.81
C THR A 66 -4.18 2.53 -21.02
N THR A 67 -3.25 1.59 -21.14
CA THR A 67 -2.20 1.64 -22.18
C THR A 67 -2.40 0.61 -23.29
N GLY A 68 -3.31 -0.34 -23.14
CA GLY A 68 -3.51 -1.48 -24.03
C GLY A 68 -2.35 -2.48 -24.04
N LYS A 69 -1.33 -2.29 -23.19
CA LYS A 69 -0.17 -3.21 -23.08
C LYS A 69 -0.45 -4.32 -22.08
N GLY A 70 0.46 -5.27 -21.95
CA GLY A 70 0.38 -6.32 -20.95
C GLY A 70 0.49 -5.80 -19.52
N LEU A 71 -0.19 -6.49 -18.59
CA LEU A 71 -0.02 -6.25 -17.17
C LEU A 71 1.27 -6.89 -16.64
N ALA A 72 1.85 -6.28 -15.61
CA ALA A 72 2.97 -6.87 -14.89
C ALA A 72 2.55 -8.18 -14.18
N ALA A 73 3.46 -9.15 -14.08
CA ALA A 73 3.22 -10.45 -13.45
C ALA A 73 2.60 -10.35 -12.05
N ASN A 74 3.03 -9.38 -11.23
CA ASN A 74 2.44 -9.14 -9.90
C ASN A 74 0.97 -8.72 -9.96
N SER A 75 0.58 -7.90 -10.93
CA SER A 75 -0.81 -7.48 -11.13
C SER A 75 -1.68 -8.67 -11.56
N VAL A 76 -1.19 -9.45 -12.52
CA VAL A 76 -1.86 -10.67 -12.99
C VAL A 76 -2.00 -11.67 -11.84
N ASN A 77 -0.96 -11.89 -11.03
CA ASN A 77 -1.04 -12.75 -9.85
C ASN A 77 -2.08 -12.27 -8.83
N GLY A 78 -2.27 -10.96 -8.72
CA GLY A 78 -3.36 -10.38 -7.91
C GLY A 78 -4.75 -10.74 -8.43
N ILE A 79 -4.96 -10.70 -9.74
CA ILE A 79 -6.22 -11.10 -10.39
C ILE A 79 -6.46 -12.60 -10.21
N ILE A 80 -5.43 -13.43 -10.43
CA ILE A 80 -5.51 -14.89 -10.20
C ILE A 80 -5.92 -15.19 -8.76
N THR A 81 -5.40 -14.46 -7.79
CA THR A 81 -5.77 -14.66 -6.37
C THR A 81 -7.26 -14.43 -6.14
N VAL A 82 -7.87 -13.42 -6.76
CA VAL A 82 -9.31 -13.16 -6.67
C VAL A 82 -10.09 -14.30 -7.31
N ILE A 83 -9.70 -14.76 -8.51
CA ILE A 83 -10.33 -15.92 -9.19
C ILE A 83 -10.27 -17.16 -8.29
N GLN A 84 -9.09 -17.51 -7.79
CA GLN A 84 -8.91 -18.70 -6.97
C GLN A 84 -9.70 -18.64 -5.66
N ASN A 85 -9.72 -17.50 -4.98
CA ASN A 85 -10.46 -17.35 -3.73
C ASN A 85 -11.97 -17.45 -3.94
N SER A 86 -12.51 -16.82 -4.98
CA SER A 86 -13.94 -16.86 -5.30
C SER A 86 -14.40 -18.27 -5.69
N LEU A 87 -13.66 -18.94 -6.57
CA LEU A 87 -14.00 -20.29 -7.03
C LEU A 87 -13.77 -21.35 -5.95
N LYS A 88 -12.76 -21.18 -5.07
CA LYS A 88 -12.55 -22.06 -3.94
C LYS A 88 -13.72 -22.01 -2.97
N LEU A 89 -14.28 -20.83 -2.72
CA LEU A 89 -15.45 -20.72 -1.87
C LEU A 89 -16.70 -21.28 -2.55
N ALA A 90 -16.90 -21.04 -3.86
CA ALA A 90 -17.98 -21.64 -4.63
C ALA A 90 -17.97 -23.17 -4.50
N TYR A 91 -16.80 -23.78 -4.65
CA TYR A 91 -16.62 -25.23 -4.45
C TYR A 91 -16.94 -25.65 -3.01
N THR A 92 -16.45 -24.93 -2.01
CA THR A 92 -16.70 -25.25 -0.59
C THR A 92 -18.19 -25.20 -0.22
N LEU A 93 -18.94 -24.32 -0.88
CA LEU A 93 -20.39 -24.16 -0.66
C LEU A 93 -21.25 -25.06 -1.55
N GLY A 94 -20.67 -25.85 -2.45
CA GLY A 94 -21.37 -26.75 -3.36
C GLY A 94 -21.93 -26.08 -4.62
N GLU A 95 -21.64 -24.81 -4.86
CA GLU A 95 -22.02 -24.07 -6.08
C GLU A 95 -21.17 -24.46 -7.30
N LEU A 96 -20.02 -25.08 -7.07
CA LEU A 96 -19.10 -25.62 -8.07
C LEU A 96 -18.77 -27.07 -7.72
N LYS A 97 -18.90 -27.99 -8.66
CA LYS A 97 -18.72 -29.41 -8.40
C LYS A 97 -17.26 -29.83 -8.29
N GLU A 98 -16.37 -29.19 -9.03
CA GLU A 98 -14.96 -29.54 -9.06
C GLU A 98 -14.09 -28.26 -8.96
N TYR A 99 -13.12 -28.27 -8.02
CA TYR A 99 -12.14 -27.19 -7.90
C TYR A 99 -10.85 -27.57 -8.64
N THR A 100 -10.60 -26.88 -9.75
CA THR A 100 -9.47 -27.18 -10.64
C THR A 100 -8.48 -26.02 -10.81
N THR A 101 -8.72 -24.89 -10.12
CA THR A 101 -7.91 -23.68 -10.32
C THR A 101 -6.51 -23.74 -9.70
N ASP A 102 -6.18 -24.75 -8.93
CA ASP A 102 -4.83 -25.08 -8.47
C ASP A 102 -3.90 -25.54 -9.62
N LYS A 103 -4.48 -26.04 -10.71
CA LYS A 103 -3.76 -26.45 -11.93
C LYS A 103 -3.29 -25.28 -12.79
N ILE A 104 -3.66 -24.04 -12.46
CA ILE A 104 -3.29 -22.82 -13.20
C ILE A 104 -1.82 -22.47 -12.95
N ARG A 105 -1.10 -22.16 -14.04
CA ARG A 105 0.29 -21.67 -13.94
C ARG A 105 0.32 -20.16 -13.74
N ARG A 106 0.85 -19.72 -12.60
CA ARG A 106 1.07 -18.29 -12.31
C ARG A 106 2.29 -17.75 -13.07
N PRO A 107 2.22 -16.53 -13.63
CA PRO A 107 3.38 -15.90 -14.23
C PRO A 107 4.48 -15.68 -13.17
N LYS A 108 5.73 -15.99 -13.58
CA LYS A 108 6.90 -15.76 -12.73
C LYS A 108 7.12 -14.27 -12.53
N THR A 109 7.28 -13.86 -11.29
CA THR A 109 7.68 -12.49 -10.95
C THR A 109 9.20 -12.39 -10.98
N LYS A 110 9.73 -11.34 -11.63
CA LYS A 110 11.16 -11.04 -11.48
C LYS A 110 11.38 -10.54 -10.05
N GLU A 111 12.31 -11.13 -9.34
CA GLU A 111 12.80 -10.56 -8.09
C GLU A 111 13.34 -9.17 -8.38
N LYS A 112 12.77 -8.17 -7.72
CA LYS A 112 13.34 -6.83 -7.75
C LYS A 112 14.39 -6.77 -6.66
N GLU A 113 15.62 -6.48 -7.04
CA GLU A 113 16.62 -6.08 -6.05
C GLU A 113 16.06 -4.95 -5.19
N VAL A 114 16.22 -5.09 -3.88
CA VAL A 114 15.81 -4.05 -2.93
C VAL A 114 16.78 -2.88 -3.11
N SER A 115 16.33 -1.87 -3.83
CA SER A 115 17.12 -0.67 -4.07
C SER A 115 17.16 0.18 -2.80
N CYS A 116 18.23 0.06 -2.02
CA CYS A 116 18.49 0.89 -0.82
C CYS A 116 19.29 2.14 -1.18
N PHE A 117 19.22 3.16 -0.34
CA PHE A 117 20.09 4.33 -0.44
C PHE A 117 21.48 4.01 0.14
N SER A 118 22.52 4.41 -0.55
CA SER A 118 23.87 4.38 0.00
C SER A 118 24.02 5.34 1.19
N LEU A 119 25.02 5.12 2.04
CA LEU A 119 25.27 6.02 3.18
C LEU A 119 25.49 7.48 2.75
N ALA A 120 26.14 7.69 1.59
CA ALA A 120 26.34 9.02 1.04
C ALA A 120 25.02 9.68 0.59
N GLU A 121 24.13 8.91 -0.05
CA GLU A 121 22.79 9.37 -0.42
C GLU A 121 21.93 9.66 0.81
N GLN A 122 21.96 8.80 1.84
CA GLN A 122 21.24 9.01 3.09
C GLN A 122 21.66 10.31 3.78
N LYS A 123 22.97 10.57 3.89
CA LYS A 123 23.50 11.83 4.45
C LYS A 123 23.04 13.05 3.66
N LYS A 124 23.08 12.99 2.31
CA LYS A 124 22.57 14.09 1.46
C LYS A 124 21.08 14.36 1.68
N ILE A 125 20.28 13.29 1.77
CA ILE A 125 18.83 13.39 2.00
C ILE A 125 18.57 13.99 3.39
N GLU A 126 19.26 13.52 4.43
CA GLU A 126 19.13 14.02 5.79
C GLU A 126 19.47 15.52 5.89
N GLN A 127 20.64 15.92 5.39
CA GLN A 127 21.06 17.32 5.39
C GLN A 127 20.06 18.22 4.66
N ALA A 128 19.60 17.80 3.47
CA ALA A 128 18.62 18.58 2.71
C ALA A 128 17.25 18.62 3.40
N ALA A 129 16.84 17.58 4.11
CA ALA A 129 15.61 17.55 4.87
C ALA A 129 15.68 18.48 6.09
N LEU A 130 16.77 18.44 6.86
CA LEU A 130 16.99 19.29 8.03
C LEU A 130 17.17 20.77 7.68
N SER A 131 17.81 21.08 6.53
CA SER A 131 17.98 22.45 6.05
C SER A 131 16.72 23.04 5.44
N SER A 132 15.68 22.25 5.27
CA SER A 132 14.44 22.70 4.64
C SER A 132 13.58 23.55 5.59
N LYS A 133 13.05 24.67 5.08
CA LYS A 133 12.04 25.45 5.80
C LYS A 133 10.68 24.76 5.93
N LYS A 134 10.43 23.70 5.13
CA LYS A 134 9.16 22.99 5.12
C LYS A 134 9.13 21.92 6.22
N ARG A 135 8.26 22.10 7.20
CA ARG A 135 8.15 21.21 8.38
C ARG A 135 7.97 19.74 8.04
N LYS A 136 7.22 19.42 7.00
CA LYS A 136 6.96 18.02 6.59
C LYS A 136 8.22 17.20 6.29
N PHE A 137 9.36 17.83 6.03
CA PHE A 137 10.61 17.12 5.74
C PHE A 137 11.18 16.35 6.95
N ILE A 138 10.81 16.73 8.18
CA ILE A 138 11.22 16.00 9.40
C ILE A 138 10.82 14.52 9.35
N GLY A 139 9.69 14.20 8.69
CA GLY A 139 9.26 12.83 8.53
C GLY A 139 10.23 11.96 7.73
N ILE A 140 10.96 12.54 6.76
CA ILE A 140 12.00 11.81 6.00
C ILE A 140 13.14 11.43 6.94
N VAL A 141 13.56 12.37 7.81
CA VAL A 141 14.62 12.12 8.80
C VAL A 141 14.19 11.04 9.79
N ILE A 142 12.95 11.13 10.30
CA ILE A 142 12.41 10.11 11.20
C ILE A 142 12.45 8.73 10.52
N CYS A 143 12.04 8.61 9.24
CA CYS A 143 12.08 7.34 8.54
C CYS A 143 13.48 6.76 8.34
N LEU A 144 14.48 7.60 8.09
CA LEU A 144 15.88 7.17 7.99
C LEU A 144 16.36 6.48 9.28
N TYR A 145 15.93 6.97 10.44
CA TYR A 145 16.36 6.45 11.73
C TYR A 145 15.45 5.36 12.31
N SER A 146 14.15 5.37 11.98
CA SER A 146 13.16 4.48 12.60
C SER A 146 12.67 3.37 11.68
N GLY A 147 12.90 3.47 10.38
CA GLY A 147 12.38 2.52 9.41
C GLY A 147 10.85 2.45 9.34
N LEU A 148 10.13 3.52 9.68
CA LEU A 148 8.68 3.57 9.60
C LEU A 148 8.18 3.37 8.17
N ARG A 149 7.03 2.70 8.04
CA ARG A 149 6.28 2.72 6.78
C ARG A 149 5.64 4.10 6.59
N ILE A 150 5.46 4.52 5.34
CA ILE A 150 4.89 5.83 5.04
C ILE A 150 3.53 6.07 5.73
N GLY A 151 2.67 5.05 5.79
CA GLY A 151 1.38 5.14 6.49
C GLY A 151 1.53 5.26 8.00
N GLU A 152 2.50 4.60 8.61
CA GLU A 152 2.82 4.72 10.03
C GLU A 152 3.35 6.13 10.35
N LEU A 153 4.25 6.64 9.51
CA LEU A 153 4.79 7.99 9.63
C LEU A 153 3.71 9.06 9.58
N LEU A 154 2.83 9.00 8.58
CA LEU A 154 1.80 10.03 8.38
C LEU A 154 0.65 9.95 9.40
N ALA A 155 0.52 8.83 10.14
CA ALA A 155 -0.38 8.69 11.27
C ALA A 155 0.24 9.10 12.60
N LEU A 156 1.57 9.39 12.63
CA LEU A 156 2.33 9.68 13.83
C LEU A 156 1.93 11.02 14.42
N THR A 157 1.64 11.04 15.71
CA THR A 157 1.37 12.25 16.48
C THR A 157 2.50 12.52 17.48
N TRP A 158 2.59 13.76 17.98
CA TRP A 158 3.58 14.12 19.01
C TRP A 158 3.37 13.37 20.33
N ALA A 159 2.16 12.88 20.59
CA ALA A 159 1.85 12.03 21.75
C ALA A 159 2.47 10.62 21.64
N ASP A 160 2.77 10.16 20.43
CA ASP A 160 3.41 8.86 20.20
C ASP A 160 4.93 8.89 20.45
N ILE A 161 5.52 10.06 20.77
CA ILE A 161 6.96 10.22 21.02
C ILE A 161 7.19 10.51 22.50
N ASP A 162 7.81 9.54 23.19
CA ASP A 162 8.28 9.72 24.56
C ASP A 162 9.70 10.34 24.55
N PHE A 163 9.75 11.65 24.79
CA PHE A 163 11.01 12.40 24.79
C PHE A 163 11.89 12.10 26.02
N THR A 164 11.33 11.51 27.08
CA THR A 164 12.07 11.14 28.29
C THR A 164 12.78 9.82 28.08
N LYS A 165 12.03 8.82 27.58
CA LYS A 165 12.58 7.50 27.25
C LYS A 165 13.32 7.48 25.91
N GLY A 166 13.14 8.47 25.07
CA GLY A 166 13.68 8.51 23.71
C GLY A 166 13.10 7.41 22.81
N THR A 167 11.81 7.17 22.89
CA THR A 167 11.14 6.11 22.12
C THR A 167 9.95 6.65 21.33
N LEU A 168 9.60 5.93 20.26
CA LEU A 168 8.47 6.21 19.38
C LEU A 168 7.55 4.99 19.34
N ALA A 169 6.26 5.20 19.61
CA ALA A 169 5.24 4.15 19.57
C ALA A 169 4.59 4.09 18.17
N VAL A 170 4.61 2.92 17.55
CA VAL A 170 3.88 2.64 16.31
C VAL A 170 2.60 1.90 16.67
N ASN A 171 1.46 2.59 16.57
CA ASN A 171 0.16 2.08 16.98
C ASN A 171 -0.98 2.43 16.00
N LYS A 172 -0.66 3.16 14.94
CA LYS A 172 -1.59 3.64 13.91
C LYS A 172 -0.96 3.56 12.53
N THR A 173 -1.78 3.51 11.50
CA THR A 173 -1.36 3.68 10.11
C THR A 173 -2.39 4.50 9.37
N CYS A 174 -1.95 5.26 8.37
CA CYS A 174 -2.86 6.02 7.54
C CYS A 174 -2.76 5.58 6.08
N HIS A 175 -3.85 5.74 5.36
CA HIS A 175 -3.89 5.57 3.92
C HIS A 175 -4.83 6.62 3.30
N ASP A 176 -4.67 6.85 2.01
CA ASP A 176 -5.60 7.67 1.25
C ASP A 176 -6.85 6.82 0.92
N GLY A 177 -8.01 7.37 1.12
CA GLY A 177 -9.32 6.81 0.78
C GLY A 177 -10.24 7.87 0.20
N ARG A 178 -11.53 7.57 0.15
CA ARG A 178 -12.58 8.51 -0.23
C ARG A 178 -13.62 8.58 0.86
N ASP A 179 -14.16 9.79 1.08
CA ASP A 179 -15.31 10.00 1.96
C ASP A 179 -16.62 9.60 1.26
N GLU A 180 -17.74 9.74 1.97
CA GLU A 180 -19.07 9.44 1.47
C GLU A 180 -19.46 10.25 0.23
N ASN A 181 -18.81 11.40 0.01
CA ASN A 181 -19.01 12.29 -1.13
C ASN A 181 -18.02 12.00 -2.29
N GLY A 182 -17.16 10.97 -2.14
CA GLY A 182 -16.15 10.58 -3.12
C GLY A 182 -14.89 11.45 -3.11
N ASN A 183 -14.74 12.41 -2.17
CA ASN A 183 -13.56 13.26 -2.06
C ASN A 183 -12.40 12.46 -1.45
N LEU A 184 -11.19 12.76 -1.91
CA LEU A 184 -9.97 12.17 -1.33
C LEU A 184 -9.82 12.60 0.12
N CYS A 185 -9.81 11.63 1.02
CA CYS A 185 -9.61 11.83 2.45
C CYS A 185 -8.50 10.92 2.99
N ARG A 186 -8.09 11.22 4.19
CA ARG A 186 -7.18 10.39 4.97
C ARG A 186 -7.96 9.51 5.92
N ILE A 187 -7.68 8.22 5.86
CA ILE A 187 -8.25 7.23 6.78
C ILE A 187 -7.13 6.76 7.70
N ILE A 188 -7.34 6.85 9.01
CA ILE A 188 -6.43 6.36 10.03
C ILE A 188 -6.99 5.06 10.59
N ASP A 189 -6.22 4.00 10.45
CA ASP A 189 -6.55 2.66 10.92
C ASP A 189 -5.64 2.23 12.06
N LEU A 190 -6.16 1.32 12.88
CA LEU A 190 -5.33 0.52 13.76
C LEU A 190 -4.49 -0.49 12.93
N PRO A 191 -3.30 -0.89 13.40
CA PRO A 191 -2.49 -1.89 12.73
C PRO A 191 -3.26 -3.20 12.52
N LYS A 192 -2.95 -3.91 11.43
CA LYS A 192 -3.63 -5.17 11.06
C LYS A 192 -3.44 -6.29 12.08
N THR A 193 -2.34 -6.27 12.83
CA THR A 193 -1.99 -7.32 13.80
C THR A 193 -1.41 -6.68 15.05
N THR A 194 -1.55 -7.35 16.18
CA THR A 194 -0.93 -6.96 17.47
C THR A 194 0.59 -6.86 17.36
N SER A 195 1.21 -7.70 16.54
CA SER A 195 2.66 -7.68 16.25
C SER A 195 3.11 -6.44 15.48
N SER A 196 2.19 -5.67 14.89
CA SER A 196 2.50 -4.40 14.23
C SER A 196 2.63 -3.23 15.21
N LYS A 197 2.13 -3.38 16.45
CA LYS A 197 2.38 -2.42 17.54
C LYS A 197 3.79 -2.65 18.04
N ARG A 198 4.62 -1.61 18.01
CA ARG A 198 6.01 -1.70 18.44
C ARG A 198 6.49 -0.36 18.95
N MET A 199 7.49 -0.42 19.84
CA MET A 199 8.28 0.73 20.26
C MET A 199 9.60 0.75 19.51
N ILE A 200 10.00 1.91 19.02
CA ILE A 200 11.27 2.11 18.30
C ILE A 200 12.12 3.08 19.13
N PRO A 201 13.34 2.73 19.48
CA PRO A 201 14.26 3.67 20.11
C PRO A 201 14.70 4.74 19.10
N LEU A 202 14.72 5.98 19.52
CA LEU A 202 15.19 7.11 18.72
C LEU A 202 16.63 7.47 19.13
N PRO A 203 17.51 7.77 18.14
CA PRO A 203 18.85 8.24 18.45
C PRO A 203 18.83 9.53 19.28
N LYS A 204 19.73 9.62 20.27
CA LYS A 204 19.79 10.76 21.18
C LYS A 204 19.94 12.11 20.46
N GLN A 205 20.69 12.12 19.34
CA GLN A 205 20.89 13.33 18.52
C GLN A 205 19.62 13.82 17.81
N LEU A 206 18.63 12.93 17.59
CA LEU A 206 17.38 13.31 16.94
C LEU A 206 16.39 13.98 17.91
N LEU A 207 16.46 13.67 19.19
CA LEU A 207 15.51 14.19 20.20
C LEU A 207 15.47 15.73 20.31
N PRO A 208 16.61 16.46 20.35
CA PRO A 208 16.59 17.92 20.35
C PRO A 208 15.93 18.49 19.10
N VAL A 209 16.21 17.91 17.94
CA VAL A 209 15.62 18.33 16.67
C VAL A 209 14.10 18.15 16.72
N LEU A 210 13.60 16.98 17.17
CA LEU A 210 12.17 16.73 17.28
C LEU A 210 11.48 17.66 18.30
N LYS A 211 12.13 17.98 19.43
CA LYS A 211 11.62 18.96 20.39
C LYS A 211 11.45 20.35 19.78
N GLU A 212 12.41 20.80 18.98
CA GLU A 212 12.34 22.06 18.25
C GLU A 212 11.18 22.08 17.25
N TYR A 213 11.01 20.99 16.48
CA TYR A 213 9.89 20.84 15.54
C TYR A 213 8.55 20.82 16.28
N LYS A 214 8.43 20.06 17.40
CA LYS A 214 7.23 20.04 18.24
C LYS A 214 6.85 21.44 18.73
N ARG A 215 7.81 22.22 19.19
CA ARG A 215 7.57 23.58 19.68
C ARG A 215 6.98 24.51 18.61
N LYS A 216 7.34 24.28 17.34
CA LYS A 216 6.87 25.06 16.19
C LYS A 216 5.65 24.46 15.51
N SER A 217 5.22 23.26 15.90
CA SER A 217 4.09 22.58 15.30
C SER A 217 2.77 23.27 15.68
N ILE A 218 1.87 23.33 14.71
CA ILE A 218 0.50 23.86 14.88
C ILE A 218 -0.53 22.73 14.82
N SER A 219 -0.08 21.49 14.78
CA SER A 219 -0.89 20.27 14.66
C SER A 219 -0.46 19.23 15.69
N GLU A 220 -1.33 18.29 15.99
CA GLU A 220 -0.97 17.09 16.75
C GLU A 220 -0.05 16.15 15.96
N TYR A 221 -0.08 16.22 14.62
CA TYR A 221 0.69 15.35 13.73
C TYR A 221 2.14 15.80 13.61
N VAL A 222 3.06 14.83 13.60
CA VAL A 222 4.49 15.08 13.42
C VAL A 222 4.82 15.55 12.01
N VAL A 223 4.12 15.01 11.01
CA VAL A 223 4.25 15.43 9.60
C VAL A 223 3.06 16.26 9.22
N GLU A 224 3.24 17.55 9.16
CA GLU A 224 2.20 18.52 8.83
C GLU A 224 2.55 19.36 7.61
N SER A 225 1.52 19.85 6.90
CA SER A 225 1.64 20.92 5.91
C SER A 225 1.78 22.29 6.59
N GLU A 226 1.97 23.34 5.81
CA GLU A 226 2.00 24.71 6.32
C GLU A 226 0.64 25.15 6.95
N LYS A 227 -0.44 24.45 6.61
CA LYS A 227 -1.79 24.66 7.18
C LYS A 227 -2.09 23.81 8.42
N GLY A 228 -1.11 23.03 8.92
CA GLY A 228 -1.28 22.12 10.06
C GLY A 228 -1.92 20.77 9.71
N GLU A 229 -2.34 20.57 8.47
CA GLU A 229 -2.93 19.31 8.04
C GLU A 229 -1.83 18.32 7.59
N PRO A 230 -1.95 17.05 7.94
CA PRO A 230 -1.04 16.05 7.43
C PRO A 230 -1.29 15.81 5.92
N PRO A 231 -0.21 15.67 5.13
CA PRO A 231 -0.34 15.43 3.70
C PRO A 231 -0.93 14.05 3.40
N THR A 232 -1.57 13.88 2.25
CA THR A 232 -1.95 12.56 1.73
C THR A 232 -0.69 11.73 1.45
N VAL A 233 -0.82 10.39 1.47
CA VAL A 233 0.29 9.47 1.20
C VAL A 233 0.92 9.78 -0.16
N ARG A 234 0.09 9.96 -1.20
CA ARG A 234 0.55 10.27 -2.55
C ARG A 234 1.28 11.62 -2.63
N SER A 235 0.75 12.65 -1.97
CA SER A 235 1.37 13.97 -1.93
C SER A 235 2.75 13.92 -1.24
N TYR A 236 2.86 13.13 -0.17
CA TYR A 236 4.12 12.96 0.55
C TYR A 236 5.16 12.16 -0.26
N GLN A 237 4.74 11.10 -0.94
CA GLN A 237 5.59 10.38 -1.88
C GLN A 237 6.13 11.33 -2.97
N ARG A 238 5.25 12.16 -3.53
CA ARG A 238 5.67 13.17 -4.52
C ARG A 238 6.66 14.17 -3.96
N THR A 239 6.48 14.59 -2.70
CA THR A 239 7.44 15.47 -2.00
C THR A 239 8.83 14.83 -1.94
N PHE A 240 8.90 13.53 -1.63
CA PHE A 240 10.14 12.79 -1.56
C PHE A 240 10.79 12.58 -2.94
N GLU A 241 10.00 12.28 -3.97
CA GLU A 241 10.48 12.20 -5.36
C GLU A 241 11.13 13.52 -5.82
N LEU A 242 10.49 14.65 -5.52
CA LEU A 242 11.03 15.97 -5.86
C LEU A 242 12.31 16.29 -5.09
N LEU A 243 12.44 15.84 -3.84
CA LEU A 243 13.68 15.96 -3.08
C LEU A 243 14.82 15.18 -3.75
N GLN A 244 14.59 13.92 -4.11
CA GLN A 244 15.58 13.09 -4.80
C GLN A 244 16.02 13.74 -6.11
N LYS A 245 15.06 14.22 -6.91
CA LYS A 245 15.37 14.92 -8.17
C LYS A 245 16.27 16.15 -7.94
N ARG A 246 15.99 16.96 -6.92
CA ARG A 246 16.80 18.14 -6.57
C ARG A 246 18.22 17.78 -6.12
N LEU A 247 18.38 16.61 -5.50
CA LEU A 247 19.67 16.12 -5.02
C LEU A 247 20.44 15.31 -6.07
N HIS A 248 19.88 15.16 -7.28
CA HIS A 248 20.42 14.33 -8.35
C HIS A 248 20.65 12.88 -7.90
N ILE A 249 19.72 12.35 -7.07
CA ILE A 249 19.70 10.96 -6.63
C ILE A 249 18.73 10.20 -7.52
N GLU A 250 19.10 8.98 -7.93
CA GLU A 250 18.21 8.10 -8.67
C GLU A 250 16.90 7.86 -7.90
N ARG A 251 15.78 7.87 -8.64
CA ARG A 251 14.46 7.70 -8.04
C ARG A 251 14.29 6.33 -7.42
N LYS A 252 14.19 6.29 -6.10
CA LYS A 252 13.84 5.12 -5.31
C LYS A 252 12.52 5.35 -4.57
N GLY A 253 11.79 4.28 -4.30
CA GLY A 253 10.53 4.37 -3.55
C GLY A 253 10.76 4.87 -2.12
N PHE A 254 9.72 5.44 -1.50
CA PHE A 254 9.79 5.87 -0.10
C PHE A 254 10.20 4.72 0.85
N HIS A 255 9.84 3.50 0.49
CA HIS A 255 10.19 2.29 1.24
C HIS A 255 11.71 2.03 1.32
N SER A 256 12.47 2.55 0.35
CA SER A 256 13.94 2.44 0.32
C SER A 256 14.65 3.27 1.39
N LEU A 257 13.94 4.17 2.11
CA LEU A 257 14.46 4.87 3.29
C LEU A 257 14.63 3.95 4.51
N ARG A 258 13.96 2.78 4.50
CA ARG A 258 14.07 1.84 5.61
C ARG A 258 15.44 1.17 5.55
N PRO A 259 16.21 1.16 6.65
CA PRO A 259 17.43 0.38 6.70
C PRO A 259 17.09 -1.09 6.45
N THR A 260 17.85 -1.72 5.57
CA THR A 260 17.84 -3.18 5.44
C THR A 260 18.64 -3.71 6.63
N LEU A 261 17.93 -4.32 7.57
CA LEU A 261 18.56 -5.07 8.66
C LEU A 261 19.11 -6.38 8.11
#